data_f36c22852e97e7c6889d1f48c1445ffd
#
_entry.id   f36c22852e97e7c6889d1f48c1445ffd
#
_cell.length_a   1.000
_cell.length_b   1.000
_cell.length_c   1.000
_cell.angle_alpha   90.00
_cell.angle_beta   90.00
_cell.angle_gamma   90.00
#
_symmetry.space_group_name_H-M   'P 1'
#
loop_
_entity.id
_entity.type
_entity.pdbx_description
1 polymer ?
#
loop_
_entity_poly.entity_id
_entity_poly.type
_entity_poly.pdbx_seq_one_letter_code
_entity_poly.pdbx_strand_id
1 'polypeptide(L)'
;MPRIAVYFGLPLLVTILFMFALRPLARGMGLIDRPGGRKMHVGEVPVIGGLAMAGGLAIGALYSHTALEGFAFFLTATAVLVFIGALDDRYDLPASVRFLAQICAALLMVAGADVYAVDIGQPFFGSPVELGWLSTPFSIVIVLTAINAFNMFDGSDGVAGIQALIALVFMGIACVIAGDTVCLPFVLGLAGCIVGFLIFNWPSKRTRSVRAFMGDAGSTMLGFSLAWLSLDLSQGPTRVISPVVALWIFALPIYDLFSSMARRVAQGASPFHGDSEHLHHLLRRFGYSSRQVAHVVLFASIASALIGVGAYLLGIPDGWLFTGWAVLGVGYHIIFGSGLVIQRREADRLDDGTVTGKYWTLWKQR
;
A
#
# COMPACT_ATOMS: atom_id res chain seq x y z
N MET A 1 2.98 6.15 29.16
CA MET A 1 2.84 4.72 28.75
C MET A 1 1.39 4.22 28.64
N PRO A 2 0.43 4.43 29.58
CA PRO A 2 -0.94 3.89 29.42
C PRO A 2 -1.68 4.42 28.19
N ARG A 3 -1.46 5.67 27.77
CA ARG A 3 -2.11 6.23 26.57
C ARG A 3 -1.64 5.58 25.25
N ILE A 4 -0.36 5.24 25.12
CA ILE A 4 0.19 4.57 23.92
C ILE A 4 -0.47 3.21 23.72
N ALA A 5 -0.64 2.42 24.80
CA ALA A 5 -1.33 1.13 24.75
C ALA A 5 -2.79 1.27 24.29
N VAL A 6 -3.46 2.36 24.65
CA VAL A 6 -4.85 2.62 24.22
C VAL A 6 -4.91 3.07 22.76
N TYR A 7 -4.00 3.93 22.30
CA TYR A 7 -3.98 4.37 20.90
C TYR A 7 -3.79 3.22 19.91
N PHE A 8 -3.03 2.21 20.28
CA PHE A 8 -2.87 0.98 19.47
C PHE A 8 -3.97 -0.04 19.76
N GLY A 9 -4.24 -0.32 21.05
CA GLY A 9 -5.07 -1.45 21.48
C GLY A 9 -6.56 -1.25 21.19
N LEU A 10 -7.08 -0.03 21.32
CA LEU A 10 -8.50 0.24 21.04
C LEU A 10 -8.84 0.04 19.56
N PRO A 11 -8.12 0.65 18.57
CA PRO A 11 -8.38 0.40 17.16
C PRO A 11 -8.20 -1.07 16.76
N LEU A 12 -7.21 -1.77 17.34
CA LEU A 12 -6.99 -3.20 17.14
C LEU A 12 -8.21 -4.01 17.56
N LEU A 13 -8.68 -3.82 18.80
CA LEU A 13 -9.83 -4.55 19.34
C LEU A 13 -11.11 -4.25 18.56
N VAL A 14 -11.35 -2.99 18.24
CA VAL A 14 -12.52 -2.57 17.45
C VAL A 14 -12.48 -3.20 16.06
N THR A 15 -11.33 -3.20 15.37
CA THR A 15 -11.17 -3.87 14.08
C THR A 15 -11.50 -5.35 14.18
N ILE A 16 -11.00 -6.07 15.20
CA ILE A 16 -11.33 -7.48 15.41
C ILE A 16 -12.84 -7.68 15.64
N LEU A 17 -13.46 -6.83 16.45
CA LEU A 17 -14.91 -6.90 16.71
C LEU A 17 -15.71 -6.67 15.42
N PHE A 18 -15.33 -5.66 14.60
CA PHE A 18 -15.97 -5.42 13.32
C PHE A 18 -15.76 -6.58 12.34
N MET A 19 -14.58 -7.24 12.32
CA MET A 19 -14.36 -8.44 11.52
C MET A 19 -15.36 -9.54 11.87
N PHE A 20 -15.63 -9.79 13.14
CA PHE A 20 -16.62 -10.77 13.57
C PHE A 20 -18.05 -10.32 13.28
N ALA A 21 -18.38 -9.05 13.48
CA ALA A 21 -19.73 -8.51 13.28
C ALA A 21 -20.11 -8.46 11.78
N LEU A 22 -19.19 -8.05 10.90
CA LEU A 22 -19.44 -7.92 9.46
C LEU A 22 -19.42 -9.27 8.73
N ARG A 23 -18.71 -10.27 9.24
CA ARG A 23 -18.58 -11.57 8.59
C ARG A 23 -19.91 -12.24 8.24
N PRO A 24 -20.89 -12.39 9.15
CA PRO A 24 -22.20 -12.98 8.82
C PRO A 24 -23.00 -12.11 7.83
N LEU A 25 -22.77 -10.80 7.81
CA LEU A 25 -23.46 -9.84 6.95
C LEU A 25 -22.87 -9.77 5.53
N ALA A 26 -21.61 -10.16 5.35
CA ALA A 26 -20.86 -10.04 4.10
C ALA A 26 -21.60 -10.64 2.90
N ARG A 27 -22.23 -11.80 3.07
CA ARG A 27 -23.00 -12.46 1.99
C ARG A 27 -24.23 -11.64 1.59
N GLY A 28 -24.98 -11.13 2.56
CA GLY A 28 -26.14 -10.26 2.30
C GLY A 28 -25.74 -8.91 1.67
N MET A 29 -24.58 -8.41 2.03
CA MET A 29 -24.01 -7.18 1.46
C MET A 29 -23.40 -7.38 0.06
N GLY A 30 -23.24 -8.63 -0.40
CA GLY A 30 -22.59 -8.93 -1.69
C GLY A 30 -21.06 -8.77 -1.65
N LEU A 31 -20.46 -8.69 -0.45
CA LEU A 31 -19.01 -8.53 -0.23
C LEU A 31 -18.34 -9.90 0.00
N ILE A 32 -18.49 -10.78 -0.98
CA ILE A 32 -17.90 -12.13 -0.98
C ILE A 32 -17.08 -12.32 -2.25
N ASP A 33 -15.81 -12.63 -2.08
CA ASP A 33 -14.97 -13.07 -3.17
C ASP A 33 -15.13 -14.57 -3.41
N ARG A 34 -15.44 -14.94 -4.65
CA ARG A 34 -15.65 -16.33 -5.09
C ARG A 34 -14.48 -16.80 -5.93
N PRO A 35 -14.03 -18.06 -5.75
CA PRO A 35 -13.01 -18.64 -6.60
C PRO A 35 -13.50 -18.70 -8.04
N GLY A 36 -12.66 -18.30 -8.99
CA GLY A 36 -12.97 -18.34 -10.43
C GLY A 36 -11.96 -17.54 -11.25
N GLY A 37 -11.77 -17.92 -12.52
CA GLY A 37 -10.86 -17.24 -13.43
C GLY A 37 -9.42 -17.19 -12.94
N ARG A 38 -8.91 -15.98 -12.62
CA ARG A 38 -7.54 -15.73 -12.16
C ARG A 38 -7.33 -15.96 -10.67
N LYS A 39 -8.40 -16.21 -9.88
CA LYS A 39 -8.36 -16.27 -8.42
C LYS A 39 -7.96 -17.65 -7.92
N MET A 40 -6.86 -17.71 -7.14
CA MET A 40 -6.22 -18.98 -6.74
C MET A 40 -6.59 -19.43 -5.30
N HIS A 41 -7.66 -18.90 -4.71
CA HIS A 41 -8.11 -19.31 -3.38
C HIS A 41 -9.21 -20.38 -3.44
N VAL A 42 -9.39 -21.12 -2.33
CA VAL A 42 -10.43 -22.16 -2.18
C VAL A 42 -11.52 -21.60 -1.27
N GLY A 43 -12.78 -21.72 -1.70
CA GLY A 43 -13.95 -21.29 -0.95
C GLY A 43 -14.26 -19.79 -1.06
N GLU A 44 -15.45 -19.41 -0.57
CA GLU A 44 -15.89 -18.02 -0.50
C GLU A 44 -15.14 -17.28 0.61
N VAL A 45 -14.60 -16.09 0.33
CA VAL A 45 -13.86 -15.26 1.29
C VAL A 45 -14.54 -13.90 1.42
N PRO A 46 -14.93 -13.46 2.63
CA PRO A 46 -15.49 -12.14 2.87
C PRO A 46 -14.50 -11.02 2.56
N VAL A 47 -14.93 -9.98 1.84
CA VAL A 47 -14.17 -8.78 1.52
C VAL A 47 -14.63 -7.66 2.46
N ILE A 48 -14.22 -7.73 3.71
CA ILE A 48 -14.68 -6.86 4.79
C ILE A 48 -13.55 -6.20 5.58
N GLY A 49 -12.30 -6.52 5.23
CA GLY A 49 -11.13 -6.04 5.97
C GLY A 49 -11.03 -4.51 5.98
N GLY A 50 -11.26 -3.88 4.83
CA GLY A 50 -11.26 -2.41 4.71
C GLY A 50 -12.32 -1.75 5.57
N LEU A 51 -13.55 -2.25 5.54
CA LEU A 51 -14.64 -1.75 6.38
C LEU A 51 -14.35 -1.90 7.87
N ALA A 52 -13.78 -3.04 8.27
CA ALA A 52 -13.44 -3.30 9.67
C ALA A 52 -12.32 -2.38 10.16
N MET A 53 -11.27 -2.18 9.35
CA MET A 53 -10.19 -1.24 9.66
C MET A 53 -10.68 0.20 9.73
N ALA A 54 -11.55 0.62 8.80
CA ALA A 54 -12.15 1.96 8.82
C ALA A 54 -12.96 2.21 10.08
N GLY A 55 -13.76 1.22 10.53
CA GLY A 55 -14.47 1.28 11.81
C GLY A 55 -13.54 1.39 13.01
N GLY A 56 -12.46 0.61 13.03
CA GLY A 56 -11.41 0.67 14.06
C GLY A 56 -10.74 2.03 14.11
N LEU A 57 -10.38 2.57 12.94
CA LEU A 57 -9.74 3.88 12.81
C LEU A 57 -10.67 5.01 13.28
N ALA A 58 -11.94 5.00 12.85
CA ALA A 58 -12.92 6.01 13.25
C ALA A 58 -13.14 6.05 14.77
N ILE A 59 -13.33 4.91 15.42
CA ILE A 59 -13.50 4.82 16.88
C ILE A 59 -12.21 5.22 17.61
N GLY A 60 -11.05 4.76 17.11
CA GLY A 60 -9.75 5.16 17.65
C GLY A 60 -9.52 6.67 17.58
N ALA A 61 -9.92 7.28 16.47
CA ALA A 61 -9.85 8.71 16.24
C ALA A 61 -10.74 9.52 17.22
N LEU A 62 -11.98 9.08 17.41
CA LEU A 62 -12.89 9.71 18.37
C LEU A 62 -12.34 9.68 19.81
N TYR A 63 -11.64 8.60 20.17
CA TYR A 63 -11.04 8.46 21.49
C TYR A 63 -9.77 9.30 21.65
N SER A 64 -8.92 9.33 20.63
CA SER A 64 -7.60 9.97 20.72
C SER A 64 -7.69 11.49 20.74
N HIS A 65 -8.87 12.09 20.37
CA HIS A 65 -8.98 13.53 20.16
C HIS A 65 -7.77 14.05 19.38
N THR A 66 -7.45 13.38 18.24
CA THR A 66 -6.23 13.66 17.49
C THR A 66 -6.12 15.14 17.21
N ALA A 67 -5.04 15.74 17.71
CA ALA A 67 -4.73 17.16 17.55
C ALA A 67 -4.18 17.50 16.15
N LEU A 68 -4.26 16.53 15.20
CA LEU A 68 -3.87 16.77 13.81
C LEU A 68 -4.80 17.80 13.19
N GLU A 69 -4.22 18.90 12.74
CA GLU A 69 -4.93 19.89 11.95
C GLU A 69 -5.49 19.20 10.69
N GLY A 70 -6.71 19.56 10.30
CA GLY A 70 -7.35 18.94 9.14
C GLY A 70 -7.84 17.50 9.31
N PHE A 71 -7.81 16.92 10.52
CA PHE A 71 -8.20 15.53 10.74
C PHE A 71 -9.64 15.20 10.33
N ALA A 72 -10.55 16.17 10.40
CA ALA A 72 -11.92 16.01 9.88
C ALA A 72 -11.94 15.78 8.36
N PHE A 73 -11.07 16.46 7.61
CA PHE A 73 -10.90 16.25 6.18
C PHE A 73 -10.29 14.88 5.88
N PHE A 74 -9.32 14.43 6.70
CA PHE A 74 -8.78 13.07 6.62
C PHE A 74 -9.88 12.01 6.76
N LEU A 75 -10.71 12.10 7.80
CA LEU A 75 -11.80 11.16 8.02
C LEU A 75 -12.83 11.20 6.89
N THR A 76 -13.17 12.40 6.39
CA THR A 76 -14.09 12.56 5.27
C THR A 76 -13.55 11.93 4.00
N ALA A 77 -12.30 12.21 3.65
CA ALA A 77 -11.64 11.63 2.48
C ALA A 77 -11.55 10.09 2.60
N THR A 78 -11.17 9.60 3.78
CA THR A 78 -11.14 8.16 4.07
C THR A 78 -12.51 7.52 3.94
N ALA A 79 -13.58 8.17 4.46
CA ALA A 79 -14.95 7.65 4.33
C ALA A 79 -15.40 7.58 2.86
N VAL A 80 -15.05 8.58 2.04
CA VAL A 80 -15.34 8.58 0.59
C VAL A 80 -14.63 7.41 -0.09
N LEU A 81 -13.33 7.22 0.18
CA LEU A 81 -12.55 6.13 -0.43
C LEU A 81 -13.06 4.75 0.00
N VAL A 82 -13.35 4.57 1.29
CA VAL A 82 -13.90 3.31 1.81
C VAL A 82 -15.28 3.00 1.23
N PHE A 83 -16.14 4.01 1.11
CA PHE A 83 -17.46 3.84 0.53
C PHE A 83 -17.38 3.45 -0.95
N ILE A 84 -16.60 4.19 -1.74
CA ILE A 84 -16.42 3.89 -3.17
C ILE A 84 -15.70 2.56 -3.35
N GLY A 85 -14.68 2.26 -2.55
CA GLY A 85 -13.97 0.96 -2.59
C GLY A 85 -14.90 -0.21 -2.25
N ALA A 86 -15.79 -0.07 -1.26
CA ALA A 86 -16.79 -1.11 -0.95
C ALA A 86 -17.83 -1.29 -2.07
N LEU A 87 -18.19 -0.21 -2.77
CA LEU A 87 -19.04 -0.31 -3.97
C LEU A 87 -18.28 -0.99 -5.12
N ASP A 88 -16.99 -0.72 -5.27
CA ASP A 88 -16.12 -1.37 -6.26
C ASP A 88 -16.00 -2.87 -5.99
N ASP A 89 -15.71 -3.26 -4.75
CA ASP A 89 -15.67 -4.66 -4.29
C ASP A 89 -16.97 -5.43 -4.61
N ARG A 90 -18.10 -4.73 -4.70
CA ARG A 90 -19.40 -5.33 -4.97
C ARG A 90 -19.82 -5.28 -6.44
N TYR A 91 -19.54 -4.18 -7.13
CA TYR A 91 -20.14 -3.87 -8.44
C TYR A 91 -19.15 -3.75 -9.59
N ASP A 92 -17.82 -3.83 -9.32
CA ASP A 92 -16.73 -3.62 -10.29
C ASP A 92 -16.91 -2.30 -11.04
N LEU A 93 -16.68 -1.20 -10.33
CA LEU A 93 -16.93 0.15 -10.82
C LEU A 93 -15.97 0.54 -11.95
N PRO A 94 -16.39 1.40 -12.88
CA PRO A 94 -15.50 1.96 -13.89
C PRO A 94 -14.30 2.66 -13.26
N ALA A 95 -13.12 2.51 -13.86
CA ALA A 95 -11.88 3.14 -13.37
C ALA A 95 -12.01 4.66 -13.19
N SER A 96 -12.81 5.34 -14.03
CA SER A 96 -13.07 6.77 -13.94
C SER A 96 -13.72 7.19 -12.62
N VAL A 97 -14.64 6.38 -12.09
CA VAL A 97 -15.31 6.64 -10.80
C VAL A 97 -14.32 6.52 -9.66
N ARG A 98 -13.47 5.46 -9.68
CA ARG A 98 -12.41 5.25 -8.70
C ARG A 98 -11.40 6.40 -8.71
N PHE A 99 -10.91 6.80 -9.89
CA PHE A 99 -9.99 7.93 -10.04
C PHE A 99 -10.60 9.25 -9.55
N LEU A 100 -11.87 9.51 -9.85
CA LEU A 100 -12.56 10.71 -9.37
C LEU A 100 -12.60 10.73 -7.83
N ALA A 101 -12.95 9.63 -7.18
CA ALA A 101 -12.96 9.53 -5.72
C ALA A 101 -11.56 9.78 -5.12
N GLN A 102 -10.51 9.23 -5.74
CA GLN A 102 -9.12 9.44 -5.32
C GLN A 102 -8.70 10.91 -5.47
N ILE A 103 -9.08 11.57 -6.57
CA ILE A 103 -8.82 13.00 -6.78
C ILE A 103 -9.57 13.85 -5.75
N CYS A 104 -10.84 13.53 -5.47
CA CYS A 104 -11.61 14.23 -4.44
C CYS A 104 -10.96 14.07 -3.06
N ALA A 105 -10.47 12.88 -2.70
CA ALA A 105 -9.76 12.64 -1.45
C ALA A 105 -8.46 13.44 -1.39
N ALA A 106 -7.68 13.48 -2.48
CA ALA A 106 -6.47 14.28 -2.57
C ALA A 106 -6.74 15.79 -2.45
N LEU A 107 -7.82 16.29 -3.06
CA LEU A 107 -8.21 17.69 -2.94
C LEU A 107 -8.67 18.04 -1.51
N LEU A 108 -9.39 17.15 -0.82
CA LEU A 108 -9.73 17.33 0.60
C LEU A 108 -8.48 17.41 1.46
N MET A 109 -7.45 16.63 1.17
CA MET A 109 -6.16 16.69 1.86
C MET A 109 -5.44 18.01 1.59
N VAL A 110 -5.28 18.40 0.31
CA VAL A 110 -4.50 19.57 -0.06
C VAL A 110 -5.22 20.87 0.30
N ALA A 111 -6.47 21.03 -0.14
CA ALA A 111 -7.21 22.28 0.01
C ALA A 111 -7.98 22.39 1.33
N GLY A 112 -8.34 21.25 1.94
CA GLY A 112 -9.10 21.23 3.18
C GLY A 112 -8.21 21.17 4.42
N ALA A 113 -7.15 20.37 4.38
CA ALA A 113 -6.29 20.13 5.53
C ALA A 113 -4.92 20.80 5.44
N ASP A 114 -4.60 21.47 4.34
CA ASP A 114 -3.30 22.11 4.09
C ASP A 114 -2.11 21.14 4.15
N VAL A 115 -2.34 19.84 3.83
CA VAL A 115 -1.32 18.81 3.77
C VAL A 115 -0.92 18.59 2.31
N TYR A 116 0.26 19.08 1.93
CA TYR A 116 0.77 18.99 0.56
C TYR A 116 2.29 19.03 0.50
N ALA A 117 2.86 18.61 -0.62
CA ALA A 117 4.28 18.68 -0.88
C ALA A 117 4.71 20.11 -1.21
N VAL A 118 5.57 20.69 -0.37
CA VAL A 118 6.20 21.99 -0.58
C VAL A 118 7.50 21.83 -1.35
N ASP A 119 8.29 20.82 -0.98
CA ASP A 119 9.55 20.45 -1.60
C ASP A 119 9.70 18.92 -1.72
N ILE A 120 10.66 18.47 -2.51
CA ILE A 120 11.01 17.05 -2.66
C ILE A 120 12.34 16.69 -1.96
N GLY A 121 12.79 17.51 -1.01
CA GLY A 121 14.10 17.36 -0.37
C GLY A 121 15.26 17.80 -1.25
N GLN A 122 16.41 17.17 -1.09
CA GLN A 122 17.66 17.49 -1.80
C GLN A 122 18.15 16.33 -2.70
N PRO A 123 17.32 15.82 -3.66
CA PRO A 123 17.66 14.63 -4.43
C PRO A 123 18.88 14.82 -5.35
N PHE A 124 19.29 16.07 -5.65
CA PHE A 124 20.34 16.40 -6.61
C PHE A 124 21.55 17.13 -5.98
N PHE A 125 21.86 16.85 -4.70
CA PHE A 125 23.04 17.41 -3.99
C PHE A 125 23.09 18.95 -3.99
N GLY A 126 22.03 19.59 -3.60
CA GLY A 126 21.96 21.05 -3.57
C GLY A 126 20.99 21.57 -2.53
N SER A 127 20.38 22.70 -2.83
CA SER A 127 19.25 23.20 -2.04
C SER A 127 18.03 22.31 -2.22
N PRO A 128 17.08 22.33 -1.27
CA PRO A 128 15.78 21.68 -1.45
C PRO A 128 15.13 22.13 -2.77
N VAL A 129 14.54 21.18 -3.48
CA VAL A 129 13.82 21.46 -4.72
C VAL A 129 12.39 21.85 -4.37
N GLU A 130 12.13 23.14 -4.34
CA GLU A 130 10.79 23.69 -4.06
C GLU A 130 9.85 23.50 -5.26
N LEU A 131 8.63 23.10 -4.99
CA LEU A 131 7.61 22.83 -6.02
C LEU A 131 6.84 24.07 -6.43
N GLY A 132 6.72 25.09 -5.56
CA GLY A 132 5.99 26.32 -5.85
C GLY A 132 4.55 26.04 -6.34
N TRP A 133 4.19 26.52 -7.52
CA TRP A 133 2.87 26.30 -8.10
C TRP A 133 2.57 24.82 -8.46
N LEU A 134 3.58 23.96 -8.53
CA LEU A 134 3.43 22.52 -8.75
C LEU A 134 3.06 21.76 -7.47
N SER A 135 3.08 22.38 -6.29
CA SER A 135 2.80 21.72 -5.00
C SER A 135 1.47 20.96 -5.00
N THR A 136 0.40 21.60 -5.41
CA THR A 136 -0.94 20.97 -5.49
C THR A 136 -1.01 19.81 -6.48
N PRO A 137 -0.68 20.00 -7.78
CA PRO A 137 -0.78 18.89 -8.73
C PRO A 137 0.18 17.75 -8.40
N PHE A 138 1.36 18.04 -7.87
CA PHE A 138 2.31 17.02 -7.46
C PHE A 138 1.81 16.21 -6.25
N SER A 139 1.19 16.87 -5.27
CA SER A 139 0.57 16.20 -4.11
C SER A 139 -0.57 15.27 -4.53
N ILE A 140 -1.40 15.69 -5.49
CA ILE A 140 -2.44 14.83 -6.06
C ILE A 140 -1.81 13.59 -6.70
N VAL A 141 -0.73 13.75 -7.47
CA VAL A 141 0.00 12.62 -8.08
C VAL A 141 0.57 11.68 -7.03
N ILE A 142 1.15 12.19 -5.93
CA ILE A 142 1.63 11.38 -4.81
C ILE A 142 0.49 10.53 -4.23
N VAL A 143 -0.65 11.13 -3.94
CA VAL A 143 -1.81 10.42 -3.37
C VAL A 143 -2.32 9.36 -4.33
N LEU A 144 -2.52 9.70 -5.60
CA LEU A 144 -2.95 8.74 -6.63
C LEU A 144 -1.95 7.59 -6.77
N THR A 145 -0.65 7.89 -6.76
CA THR A 145 0.42 6.89 -6.84
C THR A 145 0.36 5.95 -5.63
N ALA A 146 0.26 6.47 -4.42
CA ALA A 146 0.21 5.67 -3.22
C ALA A 146 -1.06 4.78 -3.17
N ILE A 147 -2.23 5.34 -3.46
CA ILE A 147 -3.49 4.58 -3.48
C ILE A 147 -3.41 3.43 -4.49
N ASN A 148 -2.99 3.72 -5.72
CA ASN A 148 -2.94 2.69 -6.77
C ASN A 148 -1.80 1.69 -6.53
N ALA A 149 -0.66 2.11 -5.99
CA ALA A 149 0.43 1.20 -5.63
C ALA A 149 -0.02 0.19 -4.56
N PHE A 150 -0.70 0.64 -3.50
CA PHE A 150 -1.23 -0.25 -2.47
C PHE A 150 -2.37 -1.14 -2.98
N ASN A 151 -3.27 -0.62 -3.81
CA ASN A 151 -4.34 -1.40 -4.43
C ASN A 151 -3.77 -2.53 -5.30
N MET A 152 -2.78 -2.23 -6.16
CA MET A 152 -2.11 -3.23 -6.99
C MET A 152 -1.27 -4.21 -6.16
N PHE A 153 -0.76 -3.80 -5.01
CA PHE A 153 0.04 -4.63 -4.11
C PHE A 153 -0.81 -5.57 -3.23
N ASP A 154 -2.13 -5.32 -3.11
CA ASP A 154 -3.09 -6.18 -2.38
C ASP A 154 -3.55 -7.42 -3.17
N GLY A 155 -2.67 -8.04 -3.91
CA GLY A 155 -2.99 -9.23 -4.70
C GLY A 155 -2.65 -10.57 -4.03
N SER A 156 -2.20 -10.60 -2.79
CA SER A 156 -1.87 -11.82 -2.04
C SER A 156 -2.00 -11.61 -0.54
N ASP A 157 -2.43 -12.66 0.17
CA ASP A 157 -2.64 -12.63 1.62
C ASP A 157 -1.45 -12.01 2.38
N GLY A 158 -1.73 -11.02 3.20
CA GLY A 158 -0.81 -10.36 4.10
C GLY A 158 0.09 -9.31 3.45
N VAL A 159 0.24 -9.28 2.13
CA VAL A 159 1.26 -8.49 1.43
C VAL A 159 1.07 -6.99 1.65
N ALA A 160 -0.08 -6.43 1.30
CA ALA A 160 -0.35 -5.00 1.48
C ALA A 160 -0.38 -4.60 2.97
N GLY A 161 -1.00 -5.44 3.82
CA GLY A 161 -1.05 -5.19 5.26
C GLY A 161 0.33 -5.18 5.92
N ILE A 162 1.23 -6.10 5.54
CA ILE A 162 2.61 -6.14 6.04
C ILE A 162 3.38 -4.90 5.60
N GLN A 163 3.30 -4.55 4.33
CA GLN A 163 3.97 -3.36 3.80
C GLN A 163 3.52 -2.09 4.53
N ALA A 164 2.21 -1.93 4.73
CA ALA A 164 1.66 -0.81 5.47
C ALA A 164 2.11 -0.81 6.94
N LEU A 165 2.12 -1.96 7.60
CA LEU A 165 2.55 -2.08 9.00
C LEU A 165 4.04 -1.71 9.15
N ILE A 166 4.91 -2.16 8.24
CA ILE A 166 6.33 -1.81 8.26
C ILE A 166 6.51 -0.30 8.05
N ALA A 167 5.80 0.30 7.10
CA ALA A 167 5.83 1.73 6.89
C ALA A 167 5.47 2.49 8.18
N LEU A 168 4.39 2.10 8.85
CA LEU A 168 3.97 2.72 10.12
C LEU A 168 4.95 2.49 11.27
N VAL A 169 5.59 1.33 11.34
CA VAL A 169 6.64 1.06 12.35
C VAL A 169 7.81 2.02 12.17
N PHE A 170 8.30 2.20 10.96
CA PHE A 170 9.43 3.11 10.70
C PHE A 170 9.04 4.59 10.83
N MET A 171 7.84 4.99 10.41
CA MET A 171 7.30 6.32 10.67
C MET A 171 7.14 6.56 12.18
N GLY A 172 6.62 5.60 12.92
CA GLY A 172 6.47 5.68 14.37
C GLY A 172 7.81 5.77 15.10
N ILE A 173 8.83 5.04 14.67
CA ILE A 173 10.22 5.18 15.19
C ILE A 173 10.73 6.60 14.94
N ALA A 174 10.53 7.13 13.72
CA ALA A 174 10.94 8.49 13.40
C ALA A 174 10.21 9.54 14.27
N CYS A 175 8.89 9.41 14.47
CA CYS A 175 8.12 10.26 15.38
C CYS A 175 8.67 10.22 16.82
N VAL A 176 8.98 9.02 17.32
CA VAL A 176 9.54 8.87 18.69
C VAL A 176 10.91 9.55 18.82
N ILE A 177 11.79 9.37 17.82
CA ILE A 177 13.12 10.00 17.82
C ILE A 177 13.01 11.52 17.71
N ALA A 178 12.10 12.04 16.88
CA ALA A 178 11.86 13.47 16.73
C ALA A 178 11.07 14.09 17.87
N GLY A 179 10.50 13.28 18.78
CA GLY A 179 9.63 13.75 19.86
C GLY A 179 8.24 14.20 19.37
N ASP A 180 7.81 13.78 18.18
CA ASP A 180 6.49 14.11 17.65
C ASP A 180 5.41 13.29 18.36
N THR A 181 4.62 14.01 19.17
CA THR A 181 3.51 13.44 19.94
C THR A 181 2.14 13.65 19.24
N VAL A 182 2.11 14.37 18.13
CA VAL A 182 0.89 14.71 17.39
C VAL A 182 0.55 13.60 16.40
N CYS A 183 1.50 13.20 15.57
CA CYS A 183 1.31 12.14 14.57
C CYS A 183 1.34 10.73 15.17
N LEU A 184 2.11 10.52 16.26
CA LEU A 184 2.31 9.19 16.85
C LEU A 184 1.00 8.47 17.25
N PRO A 185 -0.02 9.10 17.86
CA PRO A 185 -1.30 8.45 18.15
C PRO A 185 -2.00 7.91 16.88
N PHE A 186 -1.93 8.66 15.78
CA PHE A 186 -2.53 8.26 14.52
C PHE A 186 -1.78 7.07 13.88
N VAL A 187 -0.45 7.12 13.87
CA VAL A 187 0.41 6.00 13.41
C VAL A 187 0.10 4.73 14.19
N LEU A 188 -0.01 4.82 15.52
CA LEU A 188 -0.34 3.68 16.39
C LEU A 188 -1.75 3.17 16.14
N GLY A 189 -2.72 4.06 15.95
CA GLY A 189 -4.11 3.69 15.68
C GLY A 189 -4.26 2.90 14.39
N LEU A 190 -3.65 3.41 13.31
CA LEU A 190 -3.67 2.73 12.02
C LEU A 190 -2.90 1.39 12.07
N ALA A 191 -1.76 1.35 12.76
CA ALA A 191 -1.03 0.09 12.99
C ALA A 191 -1.87 -0.93 13.76
N GLY A 192 -2.62 -0.50 14.78
CA GLY A 192 -3.57 -1.36 15.52
C GLY A 192 -4.65 -1.95 14.60
N CYS A 193 -5.26 -1.13 13.72
CA CYS A 193 -6.22 -1.59 12.73
C CYS A 193 -5.63 -2.67 11.82
N ILE A 194 -4.42 -2.43 11.29
CA ILE A 194 -3.75 -3.36 10.39
C ILE A 194 -3.40 -4.67 11.09
N VAL A 195 -2.89 -4.63 12.32
CA VAL A 195 -2.62 -5.85 13.09
C VAL A 195 -3.91 -6.63 13.36
N GLY A 196 -5.01 -5.94 13.71
CA GLY A 196 -6.33 -6.54 13.86
C GLY A 196 -6.80 -7.25 12.59
N PHE A 197 -6.63 -6.63 11.42
CA PHE A 197 -6.93 -7.23 10.11
C PHE A 197 -6.01 -8.41 9.79
N LEU A 198 -4.69 -8.30 10.01
CA LEU A 198 -3.72 -9.34 9.69
C LEU A 198 -3.96 -10.66 10.45
N ILE A 199 -4.62 -10.63 11.61
CA ILE A 199 -5.06 -11.84 12.31
C ILE A 199 -5.95 -12.72 11.42
N PHE A 200 -6.73 -12.10 10.52
CA PHE A 200 -7.64 -12.77 9.58
C PHE A 200 -7.09 -12.92 8.17
N ASN A 201 -6.04 -12.19 7.82
CA ASN A 201 -5.49 -12.18 6.46
C ASN A 201 -4.09 -12.80 6.36
N TRP A 202 -3.37 -13.02 7.48
CA TRP A 202 -2.06 -13.66 7.46
C TRP A 202 -2.13 -15.07 6.85
N PRO A 203 -1.28 -15.47 5.90
CA PRO A 203 -1.34 -16.77 5.23
C PRO A 203 -0.86 -17.90 6.14
N SER A 204 -1.77 -18.44 6.94
CA SER A 204 -1.51 -19.58 7.84
C SER A 204 -2.60 -20.64 7.75
N LYS A 205 -2.29 -21.87 8.21
CA LYS A 205 -3.28 -22.95 8.28
C LYS A 205 -4.42 -22.60 9.28
N ARG A 206 -4.12 -21.81 10.32
CA ARG A 206 -5.09 -21.41 11.35
C ARG A 206 -6.10 -20.37 10.87
N THR A 207 -5.72 -19.51 9.93
CA THR A 207 -6.59 -18.44 9.40
C THR A 207 -7.57 -18.90 8.32
N ARG A 208 -7.46 -20.14 7.80
CA ARG A 208 -8.33 -20.63 6.71
C ARG A 208 -9.83 -20.54 7.03
N SER A 209 -10.23 -20.81 8.27
CA SER A 209 -11.65 -20.81 8.68
C SER A 209 -12.21 -19.41 8.96
N VAL A 210 -11.33 -18.41 9.22
CA VAL A 210 -11.70 -17.04 9.56
C VAL A 210 -11.16 -16.01 8.56
N ARG A 211 -10.64 -16.46 7.43
CA ARG A 211 -10.00 -15.64 6.40
C ARG A 211 -10.93 -14.54 5.90
N ALA A 212 -10.36 -13.36 5.69
CA ALA A 212 -11.01 -12.23 5.05
C ALA A 212 -10.03 -11.47 4.18
N PHE A 213 -10.51 -10.86 3.11
CA PHE A 213 -9.73 -9.99 2.24
C PHE A 213 -9.89 -8.53 2.63
N MET A 214 -8.89 -7.73 2.28
CA MET A 214 -8.87 -6.29 2.52
C MET A 214 -9.88 -5.58 1.63
N GLY A 215 -9.88 -5.91 0.33
CA GLY A 215 -10.67 -5.30 -0.70
C GLY A 215 -10.19 -3.90 -1.11
N ASP A 216 -10.84 -3.34 -2.13
CA ASP A 216 -10.54 -2.01 -2.62
C ASP A 216 -10.84 -0.92 -1.58
N ALA A 217 -11.85 -1.16 -0.72
CA ALA A 217 -12.12 -0.30 0.42
C ALA A 217 -10.91 -0.17 1.36
N GLY A 218 -10.19 -1.26 1.62
CA GLY A 218 -9.06 -1.26 2.54
C GLY A 218 -7.76 -0.80 1.92
N SER A 219 -7.44 -1.28 0.71
CA SER A 219 -6.19 -0.93 0.03
C SER A 219 -6.13 0.55 -0.35
N THR A 220 -7.24 1.15 -0.81
CA THR A 220 -7.33 2.58 -1.12
C THR A 220 -7.23 3.44 0.15
N MET A 221 -7.90 3.04 1.23
CA MET A 221 -7.79 3.68 2.55
C MET A 221 -6.35 3.68 3.05
N LEU A 222 -5.66 2.53 2.99
CA LEU A 222 -4.27 2.41 3.43
C LEU A 222 -3.33 3.27 2.58
N GLY A 223 -3.44 3.21 1.25
CA GLY A 223 -2.63 4.02 0.35
C GLY A 223 -2.79 5.51 0.62
N PHE A 224 -4.02 5.99 0.81
CA PHE A 224 -4.32 7.38 1.17
C PHE A 224 -3.75 7.76 2.53
N SER A 225 -4.00 6.95 3.57
CA SER A 225 -3.54 7.24 4.93
C SER A 225 -2.02 7.31 5.02
N LEU A 226 -1.32 6.46 4.29
CA LEU A 226 0.13 6.43 4.24
C LEU A 226 0.70 7.61 3.41
N ALA A 227 0.02 8.04 2.33
CA ALA A 227 0.37 9.24 1.59
C ALA A 227 0.22 10.49 2.47
N TRP A 228 -0.92 10.59 3.20
CA TRP A 228 -1.14 11.67 4.17
C TRP A 228 -0.02 11.75 5.19
N LEU A 229 0.26 10.65 5.91
CA LEU A 229 1.33 10.60 6.90
C LEU A 229 2.70 10.93 6.31
N SER A 230 2.99 10.46 5.09
CA SER A 230 4.26 10.75 4.42
C SER A 230 4.45 12.24 4.17
N LEU A 231 3.40 12.92 3.70
CA LEU A 231 3.44 14.35 3.45
C LEU A 231 3.48 15.13 4.77
N ASP A 232 2.65 14.78 5.74
CA ASP A 232 2.60 15.44 7.04
C ASP A 232 3.95 15.35 7.79
N LEU A 233 4.59 14.18 7.77
CA LEU A 233 5.88 13.95 8.43
C LEU A 233 7.10 14.48 7.66
N SER A 234 6.98 14.74 6.36
CA SER A 234 8.13 15.12 5.53
C SER A 234 8.14 16.58 5.09
N GLN A 235 7.10 17.34 5.37
CA GLN A 235 6.95 18.71 4.94
C GLN A 235 6.99 19.71 6.10
N GLY A 236 7.19 20.98 5.78
CA GLY A 236 7.17 22.07 6.76
C GLY A 236 8.39 22.15 7.68
N PRO A 237 8.36 23.08 8.63
CA PRO A 237 9.50 23.37 9.53
C PRO A 237 9.71 22.28 10.59
N THR A 238 8.70 21.49 10.89
CA THR A 238 8.71 20.42 11.89
C THR A 238 8.88 19.04 11.28
N ARG A 239 9.42 18.96 10.04
CA ARG A 239 9.60 17.68 9.35
C ARG A 239 10.35 16.65 10.21
N VAL A 240 9.82 15.45 10.26
CA VAL A 240 10.35 14.31 11.00
C VAL A 240 11.29 13.48 10.15
N ILE A 241 10.97 13.36 8.84
CA ILE A 241 11.76 12.64 7.84
C ILE A 241 11.93 13.49 6.58
N SER A 242 12.99 13.22 5.78
CA SER A 242 13.09 13.80 4.44
C SER A 242 12.06 13.18 3.48
N PRO A 243 11.54 13.92 2.47
CA PRO A 243 10.72 13.35 1.40
C PRO A 243 11.37 12.16 0.70
N VAL A 244 12.70 12.16 0.56
CA VAL A 244 13.45 11.04 -0.03
C VAL A 244 13.39 9.78 0.83
N VAL A 245 13.31 9.89 2.16
CA VAL A 245 13.17 8.75 3.07
C VAL A 245 11.82 8.06 2.87
N ALA A 246 10.75 8.81 2.59
CA ALA A 246 9.44 8.23 2.27
C ALA A 246 9.51 7.29 1.05
N LEU A 247 10.31 7.63 0.03
CA LEU A 247 10.52 6.74 -1.12
C LEU A 247 11.12 5.38 -0.73
N TRP A 248 12.03 5.34 0.26
CA TRP A 248 12.61 4.10 0.77
C TRP A 248 11.62 3.27 1.57
N ILE A 249 10.77 3.92 2.38
CA ILE A 249 9.71 3.26 3.16
C ILE A 249 8.70 2.57 2.23
N PHE A 250 8.41 3.18 1.08
CA PHE A 250 7.45 2.67 0.09
C PHE A 250 8.12 2.09 -1.17
N ALA A 251 9.39 1.76 -1.14
CA ALA A 251 10.13 1.39 -2.33
C ALA A 251 9.48 0.22 -3.10
N LEU A 252 9.08 -0.85 -2.42
CA LEU A 252 8.51 -2.03 -3.08
C LEU A 252 7.21 -1.73 -3.84
N PRO A 253 6.15 -1.17 -3.23
CA PRO A 253 4.92 -0.87 -3.96
C PRO A 253 5.15 0.17 -5.07
N ILE A 254 6.04 1.14 -4.87
CA ILE A 254 6.37 2.14 -5.90
C ILE A 254 7.13 1.50 -7.07
N TYR A 255 8.12 0.66 -6.81
CA TYR A 255 8.86 -0.05 -7.85
C TYR A 255 7.94 -0.98 -8.66
N ASP A 256 7.05 -1.72 -7.96
CA ASP A 256 6.12 -2.63 -8.62
C ASP A 256 5.14 -1.89 -9.52
N LEU A 257 4.58 -0.76 -9.05
CA LEU A 257 3.71 0.11 -9.83
C LEU A 257 4.41 0.62 -11.09
N PHE A 258 5.55 1.32 -10.94
CA PHE A 258 6.24 1.93 -12.07
C PHE A 258 6.82 0.90 -13.03
N SER A 259 7.30 -0.24 -12.52
CA SER A 259 7.78 -1.34 -13.35
C SER A 259 6.66 -1.94 -14.19
N SER A 260 5.46 -2.11 -13.62
CA SER A 260 4.27 -2.58 -14.35
C SER A 260 3.83 -1.56 -15.41
N MET A 261 3.78 -0.28 -15.08
CA MET A 261 3.44 0.79 -16.02
C MET A 261 4.43 0.85 -17.19
N ALA A 262 5.75 0.83 -16.90
CA ALA A 262 6.80 0.85 -17.92
C ALA A 262 6.69 -0.36 -18.88
N ARG A 263 6.44 -1.55 -18.35
CA ARG A 263 6.22 -2.76 -19.15
C ARG A 263 5.02 -2.62 -20.07
N ARG A 264 3.87 -2.14 -19.56
CA ARG A 264 2.65 -1.94 -20.36
C ARG A 264 2.89 -0.95 -21.51
N VAL A 265 3.54 0.16 -21.24
CA VAL A 265 3.91 1.15 -22.26
C VAL A 265 4.85 0.54 -23.30
N ALA A 266 5.84 -0.25 -22.89
CA ALA A 266 6.75 -0.95 -23.80
C ALA A 266 6.03 -1.98 -24.69
N GLN A 267 4.90 -2.52 -24.24
CA GLN A 267 4.04 -3.43 -24.98
C GLN A 267 2.96 -2.72 -25.83
N GLY A 268 2.95 -1.38 -25.86
CA GLY A 268 1.94 -0.57 -26.57
C GLY A 268 0.56 -0.56 -25.90
N ALA A 269 0.47 -0.98 -24.62
CA ALA A 269 -0.76 -0.98 -23.85
C ALA A 269 -0.87 0.29 -22.97
N SER A 270 -2.10 0.59 -22.53
CA SER A 270 -2.32 1.68 -21.57
C SER A 270 -1.62 1.37 -20.23
N PRO A 271 -0.88 2.32 -19.64
CA PRO A 271 -0.26 2.13 -18.32
C PRO A 271 -1.28 1.84 -17.21
N PHE A 272 -2.53 2.23 -17.39
CA PHE A 272 -3.64 2.03 -16.45
C PHE A 272 -4.43 0.74 -16.68
N HIS A 273 -4.05 -0.07 -17.67
CA HIS A 273 -4.70 -1.37 -17.88
C HIS A 273 -4.28 -2.35 -16.79
N GLY A 274 -5.24 -3.09 -16.21
CA GLY A 274 -4.95 -4.11 -15.20
C GLY A 274 -4.19 -5.31 -15.81
N ASP A 275 -3.13 -5.78 -15.16
CA ASP A 275 -2.43 -7.01 -15.52
C ASP A 275 -2.23 -7.94 -14.31
N SER A 276 -1.66 -9.10 -14.51
CA SER A 276 -1.34 -10.09 -13.48
C SER A 276 0.17 -10.33 -13.36
N GLU A 277 0.99 -9.29 -13.54
CA GLU A 277 2.44 -9.40 -13.59
C GLU A 277 3.13 -8.58 -12.47
N HIS A 278 2.45 -8.43 -11.32
CA HIS A 278 3.00 -7.83 -10.12
C HIS A 278 3.94 -8.79 -9.39
N LEU A 279 4.79 -8.25 -8.50
CA LEU A 279 5.79 -8.99 -7.71
C LEU A 279 5.21 -10.30 -7.11
N HIS A 280 4.05 -10.21 -6.46
CA HIS A 280 3.44 -11.35 -5.82
C HIS A 280 2.99 -12.43 -6.82
N HIS A 281 2.51 -12.05 -8.01
CA HIS A 281 2.18 -12.98 -9.08
C HIS A 281 3.43 -13.65 -9.65
N LEU A 282 4.51 -12.89 -9.86
CA LEU A 282 5.78 -13.42 -10.34
C LEU A 282 6.36 -14.43 -9.37
N LEU A 283 6.43 -14.09 -8.08
CA LEU A 283 6.89 -15.01 -7.04
C LEU A 283 6.03 -16.28 -6.98
N ARG A 284 4.71 -16.15 -7.11
CA ARG A 284 3.80 -17.29 -7.18
C ARG A 284 4.07 -18.18 -8.40
N ARG A 285 4.32 -17.61 -9.57
CA ARG A 285 4.75 -18.36 -10.77
C ARG A 285 6.08 -19.09 -10.58
N PHE A 286 6.99 -18.53 -9.76
CA PHE A 286 8.22 -19.22 -9.35
C PHE A 286 8.03 -20.33 -8.32
N GLY A 287 6.79 -20.64 -7.94
CA GLY A 287 6.45 -21.73 -7.01
C GLY A 287 6.47 -21.33 -5.53
N TYR A 288 6.64 -20.03 -5.22
CA TYR A 288 6.53 -19.58 -3.84
C TYR A 288 5.09 -19.68 -3.34
N SER A 289 4.88 -20.19 -2.14
CA SER A 289 3.60 -20.14 -1.44
C SER A 289 3.23 -18.71 -1.03
N SER A 290 1.95 -18.40 -0.79
CA SER A 290 1.53 -17.07 -0.29
C SER A 290 2.30 -16.66 0.97
N ARG A 291 2.59 -17.61 1.87
CA ARG A 291 3.39 -17.36 3.07
C ARG A 291 4.84 -16.96 2.74
N GLN A 292 5.46 -17.60 1.79
CA GLN A 292 6.82 -17.25 1.37
C GLN A 292 6.84 -15.87 0.67
N VAL A 293 5.84 -15.56 -0.15
CA VAL A 293 5.67 -14.23 -0.75
C VAL A 293 5.57 -13.16 0.35
N ALA A 294 4.71 -13.37 1.36
CA ALA A 294 4.57 -12.47 2.49
C ALA A 294 5.90 -12.26 3.24
N HIS A 295 6.71 -13.33 3.44
CA HIS A 295 8.02 -13.19 4.07
C HIS A 295 9.03 -12.45 3.18
N VAL A 296 9.04 -12.67 1.87
CA VAL A 296 9.90 -11.91 0.94
C VAL A 296 9.58 -10.42 1.03
N VAL A 297 8.30 -10.06 0.96
CA VAL A 297 7.87 -8.67 1.12
C VAL A 297 8.25 -8.11 2.48
N LEU A 298 8.01 -8.87 3.57
CA LEU A 298 8.38 -8.46 4.93
C LEU A 298 9.87 -8.07 5.02
N PHE A 299 10.76 -8.98 4.63
CA PHE A 299 12.20 -8.74 4.75
C PHE A 299 12.71 -7.65 3.80
N ALA A 300 12.21 -7.60 2.58
CA ALA A 300 12.60 -6.58 1.62
C ALA A 300 12.11 -5.18 2.05
N SER A 301 10.89 -5.07 2.59
CA SER A 301 10.36 -3.81 3.12
C SER A 301 11.13 -3.34 4.35
N ILE A 302 11.46 -4.25 5.29
CA ILE A 302 12.30 -3.93 6.45
C ILE A 302 13.67 -3.44 6.00
N ALA A 303 14.32 -4.16 5.07
CA ALA A 303 15.64 -3.78 4.58
C ALA A 303 15.63 -2.40 3.91
N SER A 304 14.63 -2.14 3.05
CA SER A 304 14.49 -0.85 2.38
C SER A 304 14.25 0.28 3.39
N ALA A 305 13.32 0.12 4.32
CA ALA A 305 13.02 1.14 5.33
C ALA A 305 14.20 1.38 6.29
N LEU A 306 14.94 0.32 6.67
CA LEU A 306 16.18 0.43 7.46
C LEU A 306 17.25 1.23 6.73
N ILE A 307 17.44 1.00 5.43
CA ILE A 307 18.39 1.77 4.63
C ILE A 307 17.97 3.25 4.61
N GLY A 308 16.71 3.55 4.27
CA GLY A 308 16.24 4.93 4.17
C GLY A 308 16.30 5.68 5.49
N VAL A 309 15.65 5.15 6.53
CA VAL A 309 15.60 5.81 7.85
C VAL A 309 16.97 5.77 8.54
N GLY A 310 17.68 4.64 8.48
CA GLY A 310 18.99 4.51 9.08
C GLY A 310 20.03 5.46 8.47
N ALA A 311 20.07 5.56 7.14
CA ALA A 311 20.97 6.48 6.45
C ALA A 311 20.63 7.95 6.77
N TYR A 312 19.34 8.31 6.84
CA TYR A 312 18.90 9.63 7.26
C TYR A 312 19.37 9.98 8.68
N LEU A 313 19.20 9.06 9.63
CA LEU A 313 19.66 9.24 11.02
C LEU A 313 21.19 9.34 11.14
N LEU A 314 21.94 8.72 10.21
CA LEU A 314 23.39 8.84 10.10
C LEU A 314 23.84 10.13 9.38
N GLY A 315 22.92 10.99 8.96
CA GLY A 315 23.23 12.24 8.27
C GLY A 315 23.69 12.07 6.82
N ILE A 316 23.36 10.94 6.17
CA ILE A 316 23.68 10.73 4.75
C ILE A 316 22.81 11.67 3.90
N PRO A 317 23.41 12.48 3.01
CA PRO A 317 22.68 13.44 2.18
C PRO A 317 21.59 12.75 1.31
N ASP A 318 20.46 13.43 1.15
CA ASP A 318 19.31 12.97 0.35
C ASP A 318 19.71 12.57 -1.08
N GLY A 319 20.70 13.24 -1.70
CA GLY A 319 21.17 12.92 -3.05
C GLY A 319 21.70 11.49 -3.18
N TRP A 320 22.44 11.00 -2.19
CA TRP A 320 22.89 9.60 -2.18
C TRP A 320 21.74 8.62 -1.94
N LEU A 321 20.83 8.98 -1.05
CA LEU A 321 19.62 8.19 -0.81
C LEU A 321 18.76 8.10 -2.07
N PHE A 322 18.52 9.22 -2.76
CA PHE A 322 17.75 9.23 -3.99
C PHE A 322 18.44 8.42 -5.11
N THR A 323 19.75 8.61 -5.28
CA THR A 323 20.54 7.85 -6.27
C THR A 323 20.46 6.34 -6.00
N GLY A 324 20.66 5.92 -4.76
CA GLY A 324 20.57 4.52 -4.36
C GLY A 324 19.17 3.94 -4.59
N TRP A 325 18.13 4.70 -4.25
CA TRP A 325 16.75 4.31 -4.51
C TRP A 325 16.47 4.15 -6.02
N ALA A 326 16.90 5.10 -6.83
CA ALA A 326 16.72 5.05 -8.28
C ALA A 326 17.45 3.86 -8.93
N VAL A 327 18.72 3.61 -8.52
CA VAL A 327 19.50 2.46 -9.00
C VAL A 327 18.82 1.13 -8.65
N LEU A 328 18.33 0.99 -7.40
CA LEU A 328 17.58 -0.22 -7.00
C LEU A 328 16.27 -0.37 -7.75
N GLY A 329 15.56 0.74 -8.05
CA GLY A 329 14.36 0.71 -8.87
C GLY A 329 14.60 0.25 -10.31
N VAL A 330 15.70 0.71 -10.92
CA VAL A 330 16.13 0.22 -12.24
C VAL A 330 16.47 -1.27 -12.16
N GLY A 331 17.22 -1.70 -11.14
CA GLY A 331 17.54 -3.11 -10.89
C GLY A 331 16.27 -3.97 -10.72
N TYR A 332 15.31 -3.47 -9.94
CA TYR A 332 14.00 -4.12 -9.79
C TYR A 332 13.28 -4.27 -11.14
N HIS A 333 13.24 -3.22 -11.96
CA HIS A 333 12.61 -3.27 -13.28
C HIS A 333 13.31 -4.26 -14.20
N ILE A 334 14.64 -4.31 -14.23
CA ILE A 334 15.40 -5.28 -15.03
C ILE A 334 15.06 -6.71 -14.59
N ILE A 335 14.99 -6.97 -13.29
CA ILE A 335 14.76 -8.33 -12.77
C ILE A 335 13.29 -8.76 -12.95
N PHE A 336 12.35 -7.90 -12.56
CA PHE A 336 10.93 -8.26 -12.48
C PHE A 336 10.08 -7.65 -13.57
N GLY A 337 10.46 -6.50 -14.14
CA GLY A 337 9.68 -5.76 -15.13
C GLY A 337 9.94 -6.15 -16.57
N SER A 338 11.18 -6.49 -16.93
CA SER A 338 11.55 -6.78 -18.32
C SER A 338 11.06 -8.15 -18.84
N GLY A 339 10.49 -9.00 -17.99
CA GLY A 339 10.05 -10.33 -18.36
C GLY A 339 11.19 -11.33 -18.66
N LEU A 340 12.45 -10.90 -18.63
CA LEU A 340 13.62 -11.74 -18.96
C LEU A 340 13.71 -13.01 -18.09
N VAL A 341 13.33 -12.92 -16.82
CA VAL A 341 13.34 -14.07 -15.90
C VAL A 341 12.21 -15.05 -16.24
N ILE A 342 11.07 -14.54 -16.72
CA ILE A 342 9.92 -15.38 -17.09
C ILE A 342 10.23 -16.11 -18.38
N GLN A 343 10.78 -15.41 -19.39
CA GLN A 343 11.13 -15.99 -20.69
C GLN A 343 12.20 -17.09 -20.57
N ARG A 344 13.23 -16.91 -19.71
CA ARG A 344 14.23 -17.95 -19.49
C ARG A 344 13.64 -19.23 -18.90
N ARG A 345 12.79 -19.14 -17.87
CA ARG A 345 12.18 -20.35 -17.28
C ARG A 345 11.15 -21.02 -18.17
N GLU A 346 10.43 -20.27 -19.02
CA GLU A 346 9.56 -20.86 -20.01
C GLU A 346 10.38 -21.57 -21.10
N ALA A 347 11.50 -21.00 -21.53
CA ALA A 347 12.44 -21.67 -22.43
C ALA A 347 13.05 -22.94 -21.81
N ASP A 348 13.53 -22.88 -20.57
CA ASP A 348 14.09 -24.02 -19.83
C ASP A 348 13.06 -25.15 -19.65
N ARG A 349 11.77 -24.83 -19.38
CA ARG A 349 10.69 -25.82 -19.27
C ARG A 349 10.28 -26.44 -20.61
N LEU A 350 10.44 -25.72 -21.70
CA LEU A 350 10.22 -26.25 -23.06
C LEU A 350 11.34 -27.22 -23.48
N ASP A 351 12.59 -26.91 -23.08
CA ASP A 351 13.74 -27.78 -23.31
C ASP A 351 13.67 -29.09 -22.48
N ASP A 352 13.16 -29.00 -21.24
CA ASP A 352 13.00 -30.17 -20.35
C ASP A 352 11.78 -31.08 -20.69
N GLY A 353 10.99 -30.74 -21.71
CA GLY A 353 9.85 -31.53 -22.14
C GLY A 353 8.68 -31.62 -21.12
N THR A 354 8.71 -30.84 -20.07
CA THR A 354 7.74 -30.90 -18.94
C THR A 354 6.43 -30.13 -19.21
N VAL A 355 6.33 -29.37 -20.30
CA VAL A 355 5.11 -28.63 -20.70
C VAL A 355 4.71 -28.95 -22.12
N THR A 356 3.67 -29.74 -22.27
CA THR A 356 2.99 -29.90 -23.57
C THR A 356 2.37 -28.56 -23.99
N GLY A 357 2.62 -28.16 -25.24
CA GLY A 357 2.38 -26.84 -25.84
C GLY A 357 0.97 -26.22 -25.80
N LYS A 358 0.14 -26.55 -24.81
CA LYS A 358 -1.24 -26.07 -24.68
C LYS A 358 -1.35 -24.61 -24.20
N TYR A 359 -0.27 -24.08 -23.59
CA TYR A 359 -0.24 -22.69 -23.09
C TYR A 359 0.38 -21.70 -24.09
N TRP A 360 1.12 -22.16 -25.08
CA TRP A 360 1.78 -21.33 -26.09
C TRP A 360 0.79 -20.75 -27.12
N THR A 361 -0.30 -21.45 -27.43
CA THR A 361 -1.33 -21.01 -28.38
C THR A 361 -2.23 -19.91 -27.80
N LEU A 362 -2.39 -19.82 -26.48
CA LEU A 362 -3.20 -18.79 -25.83
C LEU A 362 -2.48 -17.43 -25.72
N TRP A 363 -1.16 -17.39 -25.87
CA TRP A 363 -0.35 -16.18 -25.79
C TRP A 363 -0.19 -15.46 -27.12
N LYS A 364 -0.31 -16.17 -28.23
CA LYS A 364 -0.27 -15.59 -29.60
C LYS A 364 -1.59 -14.99 -30.10
N GLN A 365 -2.67 -15.15 -29.33
CA GLN A 365 -4.00 -14.66 -29.70
C GLN A 365 -4.51 -13.49 -28.84
N ARG A 366 -3.62 -12.83 -28.09
CA ARG A 366 -3.98 -11.63 -27.34
C ARG A 366 -3.05 -10.47 -27.68
#